data_ef4324c018a021241925aefb52c7d648
#
_entry.id   ef4324c018a021241925aefb52c7d648
#
_cell.length_a   1.000
_cell.length_b   1.000
_cell.length_c   1.000
_cell.angle_alpha   90.00
_cell.angle_beta   90.00
_cell.angle_gamma   90.00
#
_symmetry.space_group_name_H-M   'P 1'
#
loop_
_entity.id
_entity.type
_entity.pdbx_description
1 polymer ?
#
loop_
_entity_poly.entity_id
_entity_poly.type
_entity_poly.pdbx_seq_one_letter_code
_entity_poly.pdbx_strand_id
1 'polypeptide(L)'
;MAAHASWMENFPWTRLPGVELPAARKPLVDLLHLRLLSPAGVRDYLGDGSFGGLYERSEADMLAIWRVAVEETRDLLQGPWL
;
A
#
# COMPACT_ATOMS: atom_id res chain seq x y z
N MET A 1 -2.62 5.97 -9.64
CA MET A 1 -1.65 4.98 -9.12
C MET A 1 -2.36 4.05 -8.13
N ALA A 2 -2.20 2.76 -8.30
CA ALA A 2 -2.71 1.81 -7.31
C ALA A 2 -1.81 1.83 -6.07
N ALA A 3 -2.41 1.96 -4.88
CA ALA A 3 -1.66 2.11 -3.62
C ALA A 3 -1.87 0.95 -2.66
N HIS A 4 -2.72 -0.04 -3.03
CA HIS A 4 -3.01 -1.14 -2.13
C HIS A 4 -1.81 -2.09 -2.04
N ALA A 5 -1.28 -2.24 -0.83
CA ALA A 5 -0.12 -3.09 -0.51
C ALA A 5 1.11 -2.80 -1.38
N SER A 6 1.24 -1.56 -1.86
CA SER A 6 2.43 -1.07 -2.56
C SER A 6 3.39 -0.40 -1.59
N TRP A 7 4.44 0.26 -2.11
CA TRP A 7 5.45 0.93 -1.27
C TRP A 7 4.86 1.93 -0.28
N MET A 8 3.70 2.54 -0.60
CA MET A 8 3.04 3.49 0.28
C MET A 8 2.42 2.83 1.53
N GLU A 9 2.37 1.51 1.58
CA GLU A 9 1.85 0.74 2.70
C GLU A 9 2.87 -0.25 3.29
N ASN A 10 4.10 -0.25 2.77
CA ASN A 10 5.14 -1.21 3.15
C ASN A 10 6.39 -0.53 3.73
N PHE A 11 6.21 0.32 4.72
CA PHE A 11 7.32 1.00 5.37
C PHE A 11 8.18 0.03 6.19
N PRO A 12 9.53 0.10 6.08
CA PRO A 12 10.39 -0.80 6.84
C PRO A 12 10.17 -0.76 8.36
N TRP A 13 9.87 0.43 8.91
CA TRP A 13 9.70 0.63 10.35
C TRP A 13 8.36 0.13 10.91
N THR A 14 7.40 -0.22 10.06
CA THR A 14 6.14 -0.83 10.48
C THR A 14 6.12 -2.34 10.26
N ARG A 15 7.15 -2.88 9.64
CA ARG A 15 7.22 -4.28 9.25
C ARG A 15 7.54 -5.17 10.45
N LEU A 16 6.86 -6.31 10.54
CA LEU A 16 7.15 -7.30 11.58
C LEU A 16 8.50 -7.95 11.34
N PRO A 17 9.23 -8.35 12.42
CA PRO A 17 10.49 -9.06 12.25
C PRO A 17 10.32 -10.34 11.42
N GLY A 18 11.28 -10.60 10.55
CA GLY A 18 11.28 -11.82 9.72
C GLY A 18 10.40 -11.76 8.50
N VAL A 19 9.66 -10.68 8.28
CA VAL A 19 8.86 -10.48 7.07
C VAL A 19 9.73 -9.85 5.99
N GLU A 20 9.76 -10.48 4.82
CA GLU A 20 10.48 -9.97 3.66
C GLU A 20 9.50 -9.65 2.53
N LEU A 21 9.77 -8.57 1.81
CA LEU A 21 8.99 -8.22 0.63
C LEU A 21 9.48 -9.02 -0.59
N PRO A 22 8.58 -9.30 -1.56
CA PRO A 22 9.01 -9.89 -2.82
C PRO A 22 10.08 -9.04 -3.50
N ALA A 23 11.10 -9.68 -4.05
CA ALA A 23 12.19 -8.99 -4.73
C ALA A 23 11.75 -8.43 -6.09
N ALA A 24 10.79 -9.07 -6.73
CA ALA A 24 10.32 -8.69 -8.06
C ALA A 24 9.18 -7.68 -7.98
N ARG A 25 9.22 -6.69 -8.87
CA ARG A 25 8.11 -5.78 -9.05
C ARG A 25 6.92 -6.53 -9.65
N LYS A 26 5.74 -6.32 -9.06
CA LYS A 26 4.50 -6.86 -9.58
C LYS A 26 3.88 -5.88 -10.59
N PRO A 27 3.39 -6.34 -11.75
CA PRO A 27 2.63 -5.49 -12.67
C PRO A 27 1.41 -4.89 -11.98
N LEU A 28 1.06 -3.66 -12.36
CA LEU A 28 -0.17 -3.03 -11.87
C LEU A 28 -1.38 -3.81 -12.34
N VAL A 29 -2.36 -3.99 -11.45
CA VAL A 29 -3.60 -4.66 -11.80
C VAL A 29 -4.51 -3.72 -12.62
N ASP A 30 -5.34 -4.32 -13.47
CA ASP A 30 -6.41 -3.60 -14.16
C ASP A 30 -7.63 -3.52 -13.25
N LEU A 31 -7.88 -2.34 -12.69
CA LEU A 31 -8.99 -2.12 -11.75
C LEU A 31 -10.35 -2.32 -12.42
N LEU A 32 -10.47 -2.04 -13.71
CA LEU A 32 -11.72 -2.26 -14.44
C LEU A 32 -12.00 -3.75 -14.58
N HIS A 33 -10.99 -4.54 -14.92
CA HIS A 33 -11.09 -6.00 -14.97
C HIS A 33 -11.46 -6.58 -13.61
N LEU A 34 -10.84 -6.07 -12.55
CA LEU A 34 -11.08 -6.51 -11.18
C LEU A 34 -12.56 -6.40 -10.78
N ARG A 35 -13.24 -5.33 -11.22
CA ARG A 35 -14.66 -5.11 -10.93
C ARG A 35 -15.58 -6.14 -11.56
N LEU A 36 -15.14 -6.82 -12.62
CA LEU A 36 -15.93 -7.79 -13.36
C LEU A 36 -15.80 -9.20 -12.81
N LEU A 37 -14.91 -9.41 -11.84
CA LEU A 37 -14.61 -10.73 -11.30
C LEU A 37 -15.49 -11.07 -10.09
N SER A 38 -15.75 -12.38 -9.93
CA SER A 38 -16.33 -12.91 -8.69
C SER A 38 -15.32 -12.77 -7.53
N PRO A 39 -15.75 -12.93 -6.25
CA PRO A 39 -14.81 -12.93 -5.13
C PRO A 39 -13.66 -13.93 -5.29
N ALA A 40 -13.93 -15.13 -5.77
CA ALA A 40 -12.88 -16.11 -6.03
C ALA A 40 -11.96 -15.67 -7.16
N GLY A 41 -12.52 -15.07 -8.22
CA GLY A 41 -11.76 -14.52 -9.34
C GLY A 41 -10.87 -13.35 -8.91
N VAL A 42 -11.33 -12.50 -8.01
CA VAL A 42 -10.53 -11.41 -7.44
C VAL A 42 -9.33 -11.98 -6.69
N ARG A 43 -9.55 -12.99 -5.86
CA ARG A 43 -8.47 -13.65 -5.10
C ARG A 43 -7.42 -14.25 -6.04
N ASP A 44 -7.85 -14.95 -7.07
CA ASP A 44 -6.94 -15.58 -8.04
C ASP A 44 -6.18 -14.52 -8.84
N TYR A 45 -6.84 -13.47 -9.28
CA TYR A 45 -6.24 -12.40 -10.07
C TYR A 45 -5.22 -11.60 -9.28
N LEU A 46 -5.55 -11.23 -8.03
CA LEU A 46 -4.63 -10.46 -7.18
C LEU A 46 -3.47 -11.32 -6.66
N GLY A 47 -3.69 -12.61 -6.44
CA GLY A 47 -2.65 -13.50 -5.89
C GLY A 47 -2.29 -13.15 -4.46
N ASP A 48 -1.32 -12.28 -4.27
CA ASP A 48 -0.85 -11.83 -2.95
C ASP A 48 -1.70 -10.69 -2.35
N GLY A 49 -2.74 -10.28 -3.03
CA GLY A 49 -3.61 -9.18 -2.59
C GLY A 49 -3.15 -7.80 -2.99
N SER A 50 -1.92 -7.64 -3.44
CA SER A 50 -1.40 -6.35 -3.88
C SER A 50 -1.97 -5.92 -5.23
N PHE A 51 -2.20 -4.62 -5.40
CA PHE A 51 -2.56 -4.05 -6.70
C PHE A 51 -1.35 -3.86 -7.62
N GLY A 52 -0.18 -4.25 -7.19
CA GLY A 52 1.02 -4.21 -8.01
C GLY A 52 1.80 -2.91 -7.87
N GLY A 53 2.80 -2.76 -8.71
CA GLY A 53 3.74 -1.66 -8.68
C GLY A 53 4.97 -1.97 -7.83
N LEU A 54 5.62 -0.93 -7.32
CA LEU A 54 6.78 -1.07 -6.46
C LEU A 54 6.35 -1.43 -5.03
N TYR A 55 7.06 -2.35 -4.41
CA TYR A 55 6.88 -2.69 -3.00
C TYR A 55 7.70 -1.78 -2.07
N GLU A 56 8.80 -1.22 -2.57
CA GLU A 56 9.66 -0.31 -1.83
C GLU A 56 10.07 0.88 -2.69
N ARG A 57 10.38 1.98 -2.03
CA ARG A 57 11.03 3.15 -2.62
C ARG A 57 12.15 3.61 -1.70
N SER A 58 12.85 4.69 -2.07
CA SER A 58 13.89 5.25 -1.23
C SER A 58 13.35 5.61 0.15
N GLU A 59 14.21 5.55 1.16
CA GLU A 59 13.85 5.94 2.52
C GLU A 59 13.31 7.37 2.57
N ALA A 60 13.91 8.27 1.79
CA ALA A 60 13.48 9.67 1.73
C ALA A 60 12.03 9.78 1.22
N ASP A 61 11.66 9.03 0.18
CA ASP A 61 10.30 9.03 -0.35
C ASP A 61 9.31 8.46 0.68
N MET A 62 9.67 7.36 1.32
CA MET A 62 8.83 6.72 2.34
C MET A 62 8.63 7.62 3.55
N LEU A 63 9.70 8.29 4.01
CA LEU A 63 9.61 9.24 5.13
C LEU A 63 8.76 10.45 4.78
N ALA A 64 8.80 10.94 3.55
CA ALA A 64 7.98 12.07 3.12
C ALA A 64 6.49 11.75 3.24
N ILE A 65 6.07 10.58 2.76
CA ILE A 65 4.69 10.11 2.87
C ILE A 65 4.30 9.86 4.33
N TRP A 66 5.20 9.24 5.10
CA TRP A 66 4.98 8.97 6.52
C TRP A 66 4.73 10.23 7.32
N ARG A 67 5.52 11.29 7.09
CA ARG A 67 5.37 12.58 7.75
C ARG A 67 4.03 13.22 7.45
N VAL A 68 3.60 13.20 6.18
CA VAL A 68 2.29 13.71 5.80
C VAL A 68 1.18 12.95 6.52
N ALA A 69 1.25 11.61 6.54
CA ALA A 69 0.26 10.78 7.22
C ALA A 69 0.21 11.06 8.73
N VAL A 70 1.36 11.24 9.37
CA VAL A 70 1.45 11.57 10.81
C VAL A 70 0.84 12.94 11.09
N GLU A 71 1.18 13.95 10.29
CA GLU A 71 0.67 15.31 10.45
C GLU A 71 -0.85 15.37 10.26
N GLU A 72 -1.37 14.73 9.23
CA GLU A 72 -2.80 14.67 8.97
C GLU A 72 -3.55 13.95 10.08
N THR A 73 -3.00 12.86 10.59
CA THR A 73 -3.58 12.10 11.70
C THR A 73 -3.58 12.96 12.97
N ARG A 74 -2.48 13.64 13.26
CA ARG A 74 -2.38 14.54 14.41
C ARG A 74 -3.43 15.65 14.32
N ASP A 75 -3.54 16.30 13.17
CA ASP A 75 -4.49 17.39 12.97
C ASP A 75 -5.94 16.89 13.15
N LEU A 76 -6.23 15.70 12.66
CA LEU A 76 -7.53 15.08 12.84
C LEU A 76 -7.83 14.80 14.32
N LEU A 77 -6.85 14.33 15.08
CA LEU A 77 -7.00 14.04 16.52
C LEU A 77 -7.12 15.28 17.36
N GLN A 78 -6.46 16.37 16.99
CA GLN A 78 -6.54 17.65 17.71
C GLN A 78 -7.86 18.37 17.47
N GLY A 79 -8.50 18.10 16.38
CA GLY A 79 -9.76 18.73 16.05
C GLY A 79 -9.61 20.04 15.29
N PRO A 80 -10.72 20.83 15.20
CA PRO A 80 -11.88 20.81 16.12
C PRO A 80 -12.80 19.61 15.91
N TRP A 81 -13.29 19.11 17.03
CA TRP A 81 -14.32 18.06 17.06
C TRP A 81 -15.70 18.70 17.23
N LEU A 82 -16.65 18.29 16.41
CA LEU A 82 -18.02 18.77 16.49
C LEU A 82 -18.93 17.76 17.16
#